data_eb7ce868d305319febf7a530018d5bbb
#
_entry.id   eb7ce868d305319febf7a530018d5bbb
#
_cell.length_a   1.000
_cell.length_b   1.000
_cell.length_c   1.000
_cell.angle_alpha   90.00
_cell.angle_beta   90.00
_cell.angle_gamma   90.00
#
_symmetry.space_group_name_H-M   'P 1'
#
loop_
_entity.id
_entity.type
_entity.pdbx_description
1 polymer ?
#
loop_
_entity_poly.entity_id
_entity_poly.type
_entity_poly.pdbx_seq_one_letter_code
_entity_poly.pdbx_strand_id
1 'polypeptide(L)'
;MKEKIVKTNIIYALLYILVPVLLCALGLLITYFFFHDGGSGAVIFTMGPFLISAIWLIFGGGSIFKQEIKKFEAKLASDGFKRNQTFYGKGKYVAIDLEKGEIALLFFWNPFKAYIIPAGHIENAWVSDGRSGSGIMEGSQRVSFFFIVDGIKIRVDTFTSNQRQRMDSDCILTGISKADMMVKMLAQARANSKEV
;
A
#
# COMPACT_ATOMS: atom_id res chain seq x y z
N MET A 1 15.61 -4.21 -21.52
CA MET A 1 15.55 -5.16 -20.37
C MET A 1 14.35 -4.78 -19.54
N LYS A 2 13.30 -5.63 -19.46
CA LYS A 2 12.06 -5.32 -18.68
C LYS A 2 12.42 -5.27 -17.20
N GLU A 3 12.07 -4.17 -16.55
CA GLU A 3 12.33 -3.99 -15.12
C GLU A 3 11.31 -4.80 -14.30
N LYS A 4 11.79 -5.84 -13.60
CA LYS A 4 10.91 -6.70 -12.79
C LYS A 4 10.29 -5.91 -11.64
N ILE A 5 8.96 -5.96 -11.50
CA ILE A 5 8.23 -5.37 -10.38
C ILE A 5 8.60 -6.09 -9.08
N VAL A 6 9.13 -5.34 -8.11
CA VAL A 6 9.44 -5.83 -6.76
C VAL A 6 8.51 -5.14 -5.77
N LYS A 7 7.53 -5.85 -5.22
CA LYS A 7 6.55 -5.31 -4.27
C LYS A 7 7.15 -5.02 -2.89
N THR A 8 8.18 -5.76 -2.51
CA THR A 8 8.79 -5.70 -1.18
C THR A 8 10.28 -5.54 -1.29
N ASN A 9 10.81 -4.46 -0.74
CA ASN A 9 12.23 -4.30 -0.51
C ASN A 9 12.58 -4.93 0.84
N ILE A 10 13.28 -6.05 0.82
CA ILE A 10 13.63 -6.82 2.02
C ILE A 10 14.48 -5.98 2.98
N ILE A 11 15.43 -5.20 2.45
CA ILE A 11 16.28 -4.34 3.26
C ILE A 11 15.45 -3.29 3.98
N TYR A 12 14.52 -2.63 3.27
CA TYR A 12 13.62 -1.65 3.89
C TYR A 12 12.72 -2.30 4.96
N ALA A 13 12.15 -3.47 4.67
CA ALA A 13 11.30 -4.18 5.62
C ALA A 13 12.08 -4.61 6.87
N LEU A 14 13.31 -5.09 6.71
CA LEU A 14 14.19 -5.45 7.82
C LEU A 14 14.57 -4.22 8.66
N LEU A 15 14.99 -3.13 8.04
CA LEU A 15 15.34 -1.90 8.76
C LEU A 15 14.13 -1.31 9.49
N TYR A 16 12.95 -1.36 8.88
CA TYR A 16 11.73 -0.85 9.48
C TYR A 16 11.36 -1.56 10.80
N ILE A 17 11.67 -2.87 10.90
CA ILE A 17 11.44 -3.68 12.10
C ILE A 17 12.66 -3.65 13.03
N LEU A 18 13.88 -3.73 12.50
CA LEU A 18 15.10 -3.85 13.28
C LEU A 18 15.40 -2.60 14.11
N VAL A 19 15.17 -1.41 13.55
CA VAL A 19 15.43 -0.15 14.26
C VAL A 19 14.64 -0.05 15.59
N PRO A 20 13.31 -0.27 15.62
CA PRO A 20 12.57 -0.31 16.88
C PRO A 20 13.08 -1.36 17.88
N VAL A 21 13.41 -2.55 17.38
CA VAL A 21 13.93 -3.64 18.24
C VAL A 21 15.25 -3.26 18.88
N LEU A 22 16.18 -2.67 18.12
CA LEU A 22 17.47 -2.18 18.65
C LEU A 22 17.30 -1.05 19.66
N LEU A 23 16.35 -0.13 19.44
CA LEU A 23 16.03 0.93 20.38
C LEU A 23 15.52 0.37 21.72
N CYS A 24 14.63 -0.61 21.67
CA CYS A 24 14.14 -1.30 22.87
C CYS A 24 15.26 -2.04 23.60
N ALA A 25 16.11 -2.78 22.88
CA ALA A 25 17.25 -3.48 23.45
C ALA A 25 18.24 -2.52 24.11
N LEU A 26 18.54 -1.40 23.46
CA LEU A 26 19.41 -0.35 24.02
C LEU A 26 18.82 0.25 25.30
N GLY A 27 17.53 0.55 25.32
CA GLY A 27 16.85 1.05 26.51
C GLY A 27 16.93 0.08 27.69
N LEU A 28 16.74 -1.21 27.46
CA LEU A 28 16.88 -2.25 28.46
C LEU A 28 18.32 -2.36 28.99
N LEU A 29 19.32 -2.28 28.11
CA LEU A 29 20.74 -2.31 28.51
C LEU A 29 21.09 -1.09 29.37
N ILE A 30 20.68 0.10 28.99
CA ILE A 30 20.90 1.32 29.79
C ILE A 30 20.24 1.17 31.15
N THR A 31 19.00 0.67 31.22
CA THR A 31 18.31 0.43 32.50
C THR A 31 19.09 -0.56 33.37
N TYR A 32 19.54 -1.66 32.80
CA TYR A 32 20.30 -2.69 33.52
C TYR A 32 21.60 -2.18 34.09
N PHE A 33 22.39 -1.39 33.32
CA PHE A 33 23.70 -0.95 33.77
C PHE A 33 23.67 0.28 34.70
N PHE A 34 22.75 1.20 34.51
CA PHE A 34 22.76 2.49 35.19
C PHE A 34 21.67 2.66 36.26
N PHE A 35 20.62 1.84 36.24
CA PHE A 35 19.50 1.97 37.17
C PHE A 35 19.18 0.64 37.88
N HIS A 36 20.22 -0.08 38.29
CA HIS A 36 20.12 -1.40 38.93
C HIS A 36 19.23 -1.39 40.18
N ASP A 37 19.29 -0.30 40.97
CA ASP A 37 18.52 -0.19 42.22
C ASP A 37 17.07 0.28 42.03
N GLY A 38 16.61 0.43 40.81
CA GLY A 38 15.28 0.93 40.48
C GLY A 38 15.15 2.42 40.82
N GLY A 39 14.36 3.13 40.11
CA GLY A 39 14.10 4.56 40.32
C GLY A 39 13.29 5.11 39.18
N SER A 40 12.85 6.37 39.25
CA SER A 40 12.10 7.02 38.18
C SER A 40 12.85 7.02 36.83
N GLY A 41 14.19 7.08 36.87
CA GLY A 41 15.04 6.95 35.70
C GLY A 41 14.93 5.60 35.00
N ALA A 42 14.87 4.49 35.76
CA ALA A 42 14.69 3.16 35.18
C ALA A 42 13.40 3.05 34.34
N VAL A 43 12.30 3.62 34.82
CA VAL A 43 11.01 3.63 34.11
C VAL A 43 11.14 4.40 32.81
N ILE A 44 11.76 5.56 32.81
CA ILE A 44 11.90 6.40 31.60
C ILE A 44 12.73 5.69 30.54
N PHE A 45 13.89 5.12 30.91
CA PHE A 45 14.78 4.44 29.95
C PHE A 45 14.28 3.08 29.49
N THR A 46 13.39 2.45 30.25
CA THR A 46 12.71 1.22 29.80
C THR A 46 11.50 1.52 28.91
N MET A 47 10.58 2.37 29.40
CA MET A 47 9.30 2.61 28.70
C MET A 47 9.44 3.59 27.55
N GLY A 48 10.36 4.56 27.61
CA GLY A 48 10.58 5.55 26.57
C GLY A 48 10.87 4.95 25.19
N PRO A 49 11.89 4.08 25.04
CA PRO A 49 12.18 3.40 23.78
C PRO A 49 11.04 2.54 23.26
N PHE A 50 10.27 1.87 24.16
CA PHE A 50 9.08 1.10 23.76
C PHE A 50 7.99 2.00 23.17
N LEU A 51 7.71 3.15 23.78
CA LEU A 51 6.73 4.11 23.27
C LEU A 51 7.17 4.69 21.93
N ILE A 52 8.44 5.11 21.81
CA ILE A 52 8.99 5.63 20.55
C ILE A 52 8.90 4.56 19.45
N SER A 53 9.26 3.32 19.77
CA SER A 53 9.19 2.19 18.84
C SER A 53 7.76 1.89 18.40
N ALA A 54 6.79 1.94 19.31
CA ALA A 54 5.38 1.77 18.99
C ALA A 54 4.87 2.89 18.08
N ILE A 55 5.22 4.15 18.37
CA ILE A 55 4.87 5.31 17.51
C ILE A 55 5.49 5.15 16.12
N TRP A 56 6.77 4.73 16.05
CA TRP A 56 7.44 4.48 14.78
C TRP A 56 6.73 3.39 13.95
N LEU A 57 6.39 2.26 14.56
CA LEU A 57 5.71 1.15 13.88
C LEU A 57 4.32 1.54 13.38
N ILE A 58 3.60 2.36 14.13
CA ILE A 58 2.24 2.79 13.78
C ILE A 58 2.26 3.89 12.70
N PHE A 59 3.11 4.90 12.86
CA PHE A 59 3.03 6.13 12.06
C PHE A 59 4.20 6.32 11.08
N GLY A 60 5.39 5.79 11.39
CA GLY A 60 6.61 6.05 10.64
C GLY A 60 6.52 5.58 9.18
N GLY A 61 6.10 4.35 8.96
CA GLY A 61 5.98 3.80 7.59
C GLY A 61 4.92 4.51 6.76
N GLY A 62 3.80 4.88 7.37
CA GLY A 62 2.74 5.64 6.70
C GLY A 62 3.20 7.04 6.29
N SER A 63 4.01 7.69 7.13
CA SER A 63 4.57 9.01 6.84
C SER A 63 5.58 8.96 5.69
N ILE A 64 6.52 8.02 5.75
CA ILE A 64 7.51 7.79 4.67
C ILE A 64 6.79 7.52 3.35
N PHE A 65 5.84 6.60 3.34
CA PHE A 65 5.09 6.25 2.13
C PHE A 65 4.35 7.45 1.53
N LYS A 66 3.70 8.28 2.38
CA LYS A 66 3.03 9.50 1.92
C LYS A 66 3.99 10.53 1.31
N GLN A 67 5.19 10.67 1.88
CA GLN A 67 6.22 11.57 1.34
C GLN A 67 6.71 11.08 -0.03
N GLU A 68 6.98 9.78 -0.15
CA GLU A 68 7.42 9.20 -1.42
C GLU A 68 6.33 9.25 -2.50
N ILE A 69 5.05 9.10 -2.13
CA ILE A 69 3.93 9.35 -3.05
C ILE A 69 3.98 10.79 -3.58
N LYS A 70 4.13 11.81 -2.71
CA LYS A 70 4.20 13.20 -3.14
C LYS A 70 5.36 13.47 -4.09
N LYS A 71 6.55 12.92 -3.80
CA LYS A 71 7.72 13.03 -4.70
C LYS A 71 7.45 12.35 -6.04
N PHE A 72 6.84 11.17 -5.99
CA PHE A 72 6.49 10.43 -7.20
C PHE A 72 5.45 11.17 -8.05
N GLU A 73 4.42 11.73 -7.42
CA GLU A 73 3.41 12.55 -8.11
C GLU A 73 4.01 13.79 -8.77
N ALA A 74 4.96 14.45 -8.10
CA ALA A 74 5.68 15.59 -8.68
C ALA A 74 6.51 15.16 -9.89
N LYS A 75 7.19 13.99 -9.81
CA LYS A 75 7.93 13.42 -10.93
C LYS A 75 6.99 13.06 -12.09
N LEU A 76 5.88 12.38 -11.82
CA LEU A 76 4.88 12.06 -12.86
C LEU A 76 4.39 13.31 -13.60
N ALA A 77 4.14 14.39 -12.86
CA ALA A 77 3.72 15.67 -13.45
C ALA A 77 4.83 16.28 -14.33
N SER A 78 6.10 16.24 -13.90
CA SER A 78 7.23 16.71 -14.71
C SER A 78 7.43 15.89 -15.98
N ASP A 79 7.17 14.58 -15.93
CA ASP A 79 7.29 13.66 -17.06
C ASP A 79 6.05 13.72 -17.99
N GLY A 80 5.12 14.65 -17.71
CA GLY A 80 3.89 14.85 -18.50
C GLY A 80 2.90 13.69 -18.39
N PHE A 81 2.93 12.93 -17.27
CA PHE A 81 1.95 11.90 -16.98
C PHE A 81 0.63 12.55 -16.53
N LYS A 82 -0.45 12.32 -17.27
CA LYS A 82 -1.78 12.83 -16.94
C LYS A 82 -2.49 11.85 -16.02
N ARG A 83 -2.61 12.20 -14.75
CA ARG A 83 -3.30 11.38 -13.75
C ARG A 83 -4.81 11.46 -13.93
N ASN A 84 -5.37 10.69 -14.88
CA ASN A 84 -6.81 10.62 -15.10
C ASN A 84 -7.54 10.04 -13.88
N GLN A 85 -6.91 9.06 -13.22
CA GLN A 85 -7.40 8.50 -11.97
C GLN A 85 -6.24 8.09 -11.07
N THR A 86 -6.41 8.30 -9.77
CA THR A 86 -5.47 7.83 -8.73
C THR A 86 -6.21 7.01 -7.70
N PHE A 87 -5.56 5.98 -7.19
CA PHE A 87 -6.09 5.14 -6.13
C PHE A 87 -5.04 4.89 -5.05
N TYR A 88 -5.46 5.12 -3.80
CA TYR A 88 -4.69 4.83 -2.60
C TYR A 88 -5.35 3.66 -1.87
N GLY A 89 -4.81 2.47 -2.03
CA GLY A 89 -5.23 1.29 -1.28
C GLY A 89 -4.26 0.99 -0.14
N LYS A 90 -4.54 -0.03 0.70
CA LYS A 90 -3.66 -0.46 1.79
C LYS A 90 -2.22 -0.70 1.29
N GLY A 91 -1.35 0.31 1.49
CA GLY A 91 0.06 0.24 1.12
C GLY A 91 0.35 0.17 -0.38
N LYS A 92 -0.55 0.69 -1.22
CA LYS A 92 -0.34 0.79 -2.68
C LYS A 92 -0.89 2.10 -3.21
N TYR A 93 -0.14 2.66 -4.13
CA TYR A 93 -0.54 3.78 -4.96
C TYR A 93 -0.60 3.30 -6.40
N VAL A 94 -1.69 3.62 -7.08
CA VAL A 94 -1.91 3.32 -8.50
C VAL A 94 -2.41 4.59 -9.16
N ALA A 95 -1.76 5.03 -10.24
CA ALA A 95 -2.25 6.10 -11.09
C ALA A 95 -2.32 5.61 -12.54
N ILE A 96 -3.28 6.11 -13.29
CA ILE A 96 -3.53 5.72 -14.68
C ILE A 96 -3.48 6.96 -15.55
N ASP A 97 -2.69 6.90 -16.60
CA ASP A 97 -2.68 7.84 -17.72
C ASP A 97 -3.36 7.19 -18.92
N LEU A 98 -4.57 7.65 -19.25
CA LEU A 98 -5.32 7.12 -20.37
C LEU A 98 -4.77 7.56 -21.73
N GLU A 99 -4.15 8.75 -21.79
CA GLU A 99 -3.62 9.28 -23.07
C GLU A 99 -2.33 8.55 -23.47
N LYS A 100 -1.43 8.35 -22.51
CA LYS A 100 -0.18 7.61 -22.74
C LYS A 100 -0.39 6.10 -22.73
N GLY A 101 -1.50 5.61 -22.18
CA GLY A 101 -1.71 4.19 -21.96
C GLY A 101 -0.72 3.60 -20.95
N GLU A 102 -0.44 4.33 -19.88
CA GLU A 102 0.54 3.97 -18.86
C GLU A 102 -0.11 3.85 -17.48
N ILE A 103 0.47 3.01 -16.63
CA ILE A 103 0.14 2.88 -15.21
C ILE A 103 1.36 3.18 -14.35
N ALA A 104 1.15 3.93 -13.29
CA ALA A 104 2.18 4.24 -12.30
C ALA A 104 1.86 3.51 -10.98
N LEU A 105 2.87 2.82 -10.42
CA LEU A 105 2.73 1.98 -9.23
C LEU A 105 3.78 2.33 -8.18
N LEU A 106 3.35 2.40 -6.91
CA LEU A 106 4.25 2.50 -5.76
C LEU A 106 3.73 1.59 -4.64
N PHE A 107 4.66 0.92 -3.93
CA PHE A 107 4.33 -0.05 -2.89
C PHE A 107 4.87 0.41 -1.53
N PHE A 108 4.08 0.26 -0.47
CA PHE A 108 4.47 0.60 0.90
C PHE A 108 5.77 -0.10 1.35
N TRP A 109 5.91 -1.40 1.04
CA TRP A 109 7.10 -2.16 1.37
C TRP A 109 8.28 -1.97 0.40
N ASN A 110 8.10 -1.10 -0.61
CA ASN A 110 9.15 -0.66 -1.52
C ASN A 110 8.92 0.80 -1.92
N PRO A 111 8.94 1.73 -0.95
CA PRO A 111 8.50 3.10 -1.18
C PRO A 111 9.47 3.92 -2.04
N PHE A 112 10.73 3.49 -2.13
CA PHE A 112 11.77 4.21 -2.87
C PHE A 112 11.86 3.78 -4.34
N LYS A 113 11.07 2.80 -4.75
CA LYS A 113 11.05 2.32 -6.14
C LYS A 113 9.66 2.43 -6.73
N ALA A 114 9.50 3.43 -7.59
CA ALA A 114 8.31 3.64 -8.36
C ALA A 114 8.41 2.97 -9.74
N TYR A 115 7.29 2.51 -10.26
CA TYR A 115 7.20 1.85 -11.56
C TYR A 115 6.24 2.62 -12.46
N ILE A 116 6.66 2.92 -13.68
CA ILE A 116 5.79 3.39 -14.77
C ILE A 116 5.82 2.29 -15.83
N ILE A 117 4.66 1.77 -16.18
CA ILE A 117 4.54 0.56 -16.98
C ILE A 117 3.51 0.82 -18.08
N PRO A 118 3.78 0.48 -19.35
CA PRO A 118 2.78 0.50 -20.40
C PRO A 118 1.60 -0.40 -20.02
N ALA A 119 0.38 0.09 -20.16
CA ALA A 119 -0.81 -0.66 -19.81
C ALA A 119 -1.02 -1.91 -20.71
N GLY A 120 -0.36 -1.96 -21.87
CA GLY A 120 -0.29 -3.15 -22.71
C GLY A 120 0.28 -4.39 -22.02
N HIS A 121 1.09 -4.21 -20.97
CA HIS A 121 1.61 -5.31 -20.14
C HIS A 121 0.58 -5.88 -19.15
N ILE A 122 -0.60 -5.29 -19.05
CA ILE A 122 -1.68 -5.83 -18.22
C ILE A 122 -2.28 -7.05 -18.93
N GLU A 123 -2.11 -8.23 -18.35
CA GLU A 123 -2.61 -9.49 -18.89
C GLU A 123 -4.10 -9.62 -18.64
N ASN A 124 -4.55 -9.31 -17.42
CA ASN A 124 -5.93 -9.42 -16.99
C ASN A 124 -6.25 -8.45 -15.84
N ALA A 125 -7.52 -8.02 -15.74
CA ALA A 125 -8.02 -7.20 -14.64
C ALA A 125 -9.45 -7.62 -14.31
N TRP A 126 -9.78 -7.72 -12.99
CA TRP A 126 -11.10 -8.10 -12.52
C TRP A 126 -11.40 -7.56 -11.13
N VAL A 127 -12.68 -7.54 -10.78
CA VAL A 127 -13.17 -7.18 -9.45
C VAL A 127 -13.44 -8.44 -8.64
N SER A 128 -13.17 -8.36 -7.33
CA SER A 128 -13.59 -9.33 -6.33
C SER A 128 -14.23 -8.60 -5.17
N ASP A 129 -15.48 -8.92 -4.90
CA ASP A 129 -16.28 -8.35 -3.82
C ASP A 129 -16.05 -9.04 -2.47
N GLY A 130 -15.20 -10.08 -2.43
CA GLY A 130 -14.87 -10.82 -1.21
C GLY A 130 -16.08 -11.41 -0.51
N ARG A 131 -17.11 -11.75 -1.27
CA ARG A 131 -18.39 -12.27 -0.81
C ARG A 131 -18.22 -13.54 0.02
N SER A 132 -18.92 -13.63 1.15
CA SER A 132 -18.93 -14.79 2.01
C SER A 132 -20.28 -14.92 2.73
N GLY A 133 -20.67 -16.14 3.06
CA GLY A 133 -22.00 -16.47 3.57
C GLY A 133 -22.99 -16.81 2.46
N SER A 134 -24.24 -17.04 2.83
CA SER A 134 -25.32 -17.35 1.89
C SER A 134 -26.64 -16.69 2.35
N GLY A 135 -27.49 -16.35 1.37
CA GLY A 135 -28.80 -15.76 1.61
C GLY A 135 -28.71 -14.43 2.37
N ILE A 136 -29.57 -14.24 3.37
CA ILE A 136 -29.68 -12.98 4.15
C ILE A 136 -28.40 -12.63 4.92
N MET A 137 -27.55 -13.64 5.20
CA MET A 137 -26.26 -13.44 5.88
C MET A 137 -25.09 -13.21 4.91
N GLU A 138 -25.37 -13.06 3.64
CA GLU A 138 -24.33 -12.74 2.65
C GLU A 138 -23.77 -11.34 2.87
N GLY A 139 -22.46 -11.25 2.92
CA GLY A 139 -21.80 -9.96 3.13
C GLY A 139 -20.32 -10.02 2.82
N SER A 140 -19.68 -8.86 2.83
CA SER A 140 -18.25 -8.74 2.58
C SER A 140 -17.56 -7.86 3.62
N GLN A 141 -16.30 -8.19 3.87
CA GLN A 141 -15.38 -7.33 4.63
C GLN A 141 -14.42 -6.56 3.71
N ARG A 142 -14.43 -6.88 2.40
CA ARG A 142 -13.45 -6.34 1.47
C ARG A 142 -13.92 -6.41 0.03
N VAL A 143 -13.78 -5.28 -0.66
CA VAL A 143 -13.91 -5.20 -2.12
C VAL A 143 -12.55 -4.83 -2.69
N SER A 144 -12.14 -5.49 -3.76
CA SER A 144 -10.83 -5.27 -4.37
C SER A 144 -10.93 -5.36 -5.89
N PHE A 145 -10.12 -4.61 -6.60
CA PHE A 145 -9.80 -4.96 -7.97
C PHE A 145 -8.40 -5.59 -8.04
N PHE A 146 -8.24 -6.43 -9.01
CA PHE A 146 -6.99 -7.15 -9.28
C PHE A 146 -6.58 -6.88 -10.70
N PHE A 147 -5.28 -6.87 -10.93
CA PHE A 147 -4.72 -6.94 -12.27
C PHE A 147 -3.39 -7.69 -12.25
N ILE A 148 -3.02 -8.26 -13.38
CA ILE A 148 -1.76 -8.98 -13.56
C ILE A 148 -0.91 -8.18 -14.52
N VAL A 149 0.34 -7.93 -14.14
CA VAL A 149 1.35 -7.26 -14.97
C VAL A 149 2.61 -8.12 -14.93
N ASP A 150 3.07 -8.55 -16.11
CA ASP A 150 4.26 -9.43 -16.26
C ASP A 150 4.20 -10.64 -15.30
N GLY A 151 3.05 -11.31 -15.21
CA GLY A 151 2.81 -12.46 -14.34
C GLY A 151 2.66 -12.12 -12.85
N ILE A 152 2.76 -10.83 -12.45
CA ILE A 152 2.65 -10.42 -11.06
C ILE A 152 1.24 -9.93 -10.75
N LYS A 153 0.51 -10.67 -9.92
CA LYS A 153 -0.82 -10.29 -9.44
C LYS A 153 -0.73 -9.13 -8.46
N ILE A 154 -1.39 -8.01 -8.79
CA ILE A 154 -1.53 -6.84 -7.95
C ILE A 154 -2.98 -6.76 -7.49
N ARG A 155 -3.18 -6.60 -6.19
CA ARG A 155 -4.49 -6.41 -5.57
C ARG A 155 -4.56 -5.02 -4.99
N VAL A 156 -5.66 -4.32 -5.22
CA VAL A 156 -5.94 -2.99 -4.65
C VAL A 156 -7.33 -3.03 -4.00
N ASP A 157 -7.39 -2.73 -2.72
CA ASP A 157 -8.64 -2.76 -1.97
C ASP A 157 -9.36 -1.42 -2.11
N THR A 158 -10.57 -1.43 -2.65
CA THR A 158 -11.46 -0.24 -2.77
C THR A 158 -12.34 -0.04 -1.55
N PHE A 159 -12.57 -1.12 -0.81
CA PHE A 159 -13.26 -1.11 0.47
C PHE A 159 -12.65 -2.14 1.41
N THR A 160 -12.54 -1.80 2.70
CA THR A 160 -12.19 -2.75 3.77
C THR A 160 -12.88 -2.36 5.07
N SER A 161 -13.38 -3.35 5.80
CA SER A 161 -13.98 -3.19 7.11
C SER A 161 -13.50 -4.30 8.06
N ASN A 162 -13.47 -4.03 9.35
CA ASN A 162 -13.22 -5.04 10.38
C ASN A 162 -14.47 -5.90 10.64
N GLN A 163 -15.65 -5.40 10.29
CA GLN A 163 -16.90 -6.11 10.40
C GLN A 163 -17.45 -6.43 9.01
N ARG A 164 -18.16 -7.57 8.90
CA ARG A 164 -18.87 -7.92 7.68
C ARG A 164 -20.00 -6.92 7.44
N GLN A 165 -20.03 -6.37 6.24
CA GLN A 165 -21.07 -5.47 5.76
C GLN A 165 -21.98 -6.25 4.80
N ARG A 166 -23.28 -5.96 4.81
CA ARG A 166 -24.24 -6.54 3.86
C ARG A 166 -23.88 -6.13 2.43
N MET A 167 -24.15 -7.01 1.48
CA MET A 167 -23.82 -6.76 0.07
C MET A 167 -24.56 -5.57 -0.54
N ASP A 168 -25.75 -5.26 -0.03
CA ASP A 168 -26.59 -4.13 -0.42
C ASP A 168 -26.26 -2.82 0.30
N SER A 169 -25.25 -2.80 1.18
CA SER A 169 -24.84 -1.58 1.90
C SER A 169 -24.14 -0.60 0.97
N ASP A 170 -24.39 0.70 1.15
CA ASP A 170 -23.80 1.78 0.34
C ASP A 170 -22.27 1.73 0.27
N CYS A 171 -21.63 1.32 1.36
CA CYS A 171 -20.17 1.23 1.42
C CYS A 171 -19.64 0.10 0.52
N ILE A 172 -20.31 -1.05 0.45
CA ILE A 172 -19.96 -2.15 -0.44
C ILE A 172 -20.24 -1.77 -1.89
N LEU A 173 -21.43 -1.24 -2.18
CA LEU A 173 -21.82 -0.80 -3.54
C LEU A 173 -20.86 0.27 -4.07
N THR A 174 -20.50 1.24 -3.23
CA THR A 174 -19.49 2.26 -3.57
C THR A 174 -18.12 1.63 -3.82
N GLY A 175 -17.71 0.64 -3.02
CA GLY A 175 -16.47 -0.10 -3.20
C GLY A 175 -16.43 -0.86 -4.52
N ILE A 176 -17.53 -1.55 -4.88
CA ILE A 176 -17.68 -2.27 -6.15
C ILE A 176 -17.64 -1.29 -7.32
N SER A 177 -18.42 -0.22 -7.28
CA SER A 177 -18.44 0.81 -8.32
C SER A 177 -17.04 1.41 -8.58
N LYS A 178 -16.28 1.72 -7.53
CA LYS A 178 -14.90 2.18 -7.66
C LYS A 178 -13.99 1.13 -8.28
N ALA A 179 -14.13 -0.14 -7.90
CA ALA A 179 -13.34 -1.24 -8.44
C ALA A 179 -13.64 -1.46 -9.92
N ASP A 180 -14.91 -1.45 -10.31
CA ASP A 180 -15.36 -1.59 -11.72
C ASP A 180 -14.85 -0.43 -12.57
N MET A 181 -14.92 0.80 -12.06
CA MET A 181 -14.38 1.97 -12.74
C MET A 181 -12.89 1.79 -13.02
N MET A 182 -12.13 1.34 -12.04
CA MET A 182 -10.69 1.12 -12.20
C MET A 182 -10.38 0.04 -13.24
N VAL A 183 -11.12 -1.07 -13.24
CA VAL A 183 -10.96 -2.15 -14.23
C VAL A 183 -11.26 -1.63 -15.64
N LYS A 184 -12.33 -0.84 -15.82
CA LYS A 184 -12.67 -0.21 -17.10
C LYS A 184 -11.56 0.75 -17.58
N MET A 185 -11.01 1.57 -16.67
CA MET A 185 -9.93 2.50 -17.00
C MET A 185 -8.63 1.76 -17.34
N LEU A 186 -8.31 0.66 -16.65
CA LEU A 186 -7.18 -0.18 -17.02
C LEU A 186 -7.34 -0.80 -18.41
N ALA A 187 -8.56 -1.27 -18.75
CA ALA A 187 -8.86 -1.79 -20.07
C ALA A 187 -8.73 -0.70 -21.16
N GLN A 188 -9.21 0.52 -20.87
CA GLN A 188 -9.07 1.66 -21.79
C GLN A 188 -7.61 2.08 -21.95
N ALA A 189 -6.85 2.19 -20.86
CA ALA A 189 -5.42 2.50 -20.92
C ALA A 189 -4.65 1.43 -21.72
N ARG A 190 -5.03 0.15 -21.56
CA ARG A 190 -4.45 -0.95 -22.36
C ARG A 190 -4.74 -0.79 -23.85
N ALA A 191 -5.96 -0.40 -24.21
CA ALA A 191 -6.32 -0.16 -25.61
C ALA A 191 -5.57 1.04 -26.20
N ASN A 192 -5.26 2.04 -25.38
CA ASN A 192 -4.52 3.24 -25.79
C ASN A 192 -2.99 3.07 -25.69
N SER A 193 -2.53 2.01 -25.02
CA SER A 193 -1.11 1.72 -24.92
C SER A 193 -0.57 1.42 -26.32
N LYS A 194 0.40 2.22 -26.76
CA LYS A 194 1.11 1.91 -28.00
C LYS A 194 1.82 0.58 -27.77
N GLU A 195 1.52 -0.39 -28.62
CA GLU A 195 2.26 -1.64 -28.65
C GLU A 195 3.74 -1.30 -28.87
N VAL A 196 4.57 -1.72 -27.91
CA VAL A 196 6.03 -1.64 -28.02
C VAL A 196 6.53 -3.00 -28.47
#